data_a4957d710ee4d6a2d19f0735caf13647
#
_entry.id   a4957d710ee4d6a2d19f0735caf13647
#
_cell.length_a   1.000
_cell.length_b   1.000
_cell.length_c   1.000
_cell.angle_alpha   90.00
_cell.angle_beta   90.00
_cell.angle_gamma   90.00
#
_symmetry.space_group_name_H-M   'P 1'
#
loop_
_entity.id
_entity.type
_entity.pdbx_description
1 polymer ?
#
loop_
_entity_poly.entity_id
_entity_poly.type
_entity_poly.pdbx_seq_one_letter_code
_entity_poly.pdbx_strand_id
1 'polypeptide(L)'
;IPIMLSAIMLGPWYTMLIAGFADLIGALLFPFGAYFVGYTISAVISGLIYGLFLYRKKEFSNKSFILRLILSTLIVLIVCNCLLNTIWIYITTKEALFAILPTRLLKQLIMLPIQVVSIYFIDLGLRKLKVYDSLKEKEMQDDDNSN
;
A
#
# COMPACT_ATOMS: atom_id res chain seq x y z
N ILE A 1 -2.42 -2.90 -5.42
CA ILE A 1 -2.67 -4.31 -5.01
C ILE A 1 -1.36 -5.00 -4.60
N PRO A 2 -0.26 -5.03 -5.37
CA PRO A 2 0.99 -5.70 -4.98
C PRO A 2 1.57 -5.19 -3.65
N ILE A 3 1.51 -3.89 -3.41
CA ILE A 3 1.99 -3.25 -2.17
C ILE A 3 1.18 -3.70 -0.96
N MET A 4 -0.14 -3.83 -1.09
CA MET A 4 -1.00 -4.33 -0.02
C MET A 4 -0.72 -5.81 0.29
N LEU A 5 -0.46 -6.61 -0.76
CA LEU A 5 -0.10 -8.02 -0.60
C LEU A 5 1.24 -8.17 0.13
N SER A 6 2.25 -7.39 -0.25
CA SER A 6 3.53 -7.37 0.47
C SER A 6 3.37 -6.89 1.91
N ALA A 7 2.45 -5.95 2.18
CA ALA A 7 2.15 -5.48 3.51
C ALA A 7 1.61 -6.58 4.44
N ILE A 8 0.75 -7.43 3.89
CA ILE A 8 0.17 -8.56 4.64
C ILE A 8 1.24 -9.61 4.98
N MET A 9 2.14 -9.89 4.03
CA MET A 9 3.08 -11.01 4.12
C MET A 9 4.41 -10.65 4.77
N LEU A 10 4.98 -9.49 4.41
CA LEU A 10 6.37 -9.13 4.71
C LEU A 10 6.51 -8.06 5.78
N GLY A 11 5.42 -7.40 6.16
CA GLY A 11 5.43 -6.36 7.19
C GLY A 11 5.85 -4.97 6.69
N PRO A 12 5.88 -3.97 7.62
CA PRO A 12 5.98 -2.56 7.25
C PRO A 12 7.31 -2.19 6.57
N TRP A 13 8.43 -2.68 7.07
CA TRP A 13 9.75 -2.33 6.56
C TRP A 13 10.00 -2.80 5.13
N TYR A 14 9.69 -4.06 4.87
CA TYR A 14 9.83 -4.63 3.52
C TYR A 14 8.84 -4.01 2.54
N THR A 15 7.60 -3.76 2.97
CA THR A 15 6.60 -3.13 2.12
C THR A 15 6.99 -1.71 1.74
N MET A 16 7.59 -0.96 2.66
CA MET A 16 8.11 0.38 2.41
C MET A 16 9.19 0.36 1.31
N LEU A 17 10.15 -0.58 1.41
CA LEU A 17 11.19 -0.76 0.40
C LEU A 17 10.60 -1.18 -0.96
N ILE A 18 9.73 -2.17 -0.96
CA ILE A 18 9.07 -2.66 -2.18
C ILE A 18 8.28 -1.54 -2.86
N ALA A 19 7.54 -0.74 -2.10
CA ALA A 19 6.78 0.39 -2.64
C ALA A 19 7.69 1.44 -3.28
N GLY A 20 8.80 1.79 -2.64
CA GLY A 20 9.79 2.72 -3.18
C GLY A 20 10.45 2.21 -4.46
N PHE A 21 10.92 0.95 -4.46
CA PHE A 21 11.52 0.33 -5.65
C PHE A 21 10.51 0.15 -6.78
N ALA A 22 9.28 -0.26 -6.49
CA ALA A 22 8.24 -0.41 -7.50
C ALA A 22 7.91 0.92 -8.18
N ASP A 23 7.88 2.02 -7.43
CA ASP A 23 7.65 3.36 -7.97
C ASP A 23 8.83 3.81 -8.84
N LEU A 24 10.07 3.62 -8.39
CA LEU A 24 11.28 3.92 -9.17
C LEU A 24 11.33 3.12 -10.48
N ILE A 25 11.12 1.82 -10.41
CA ILE A 25 11.11 0.95 -11.59
C ILE A 25 9.97 1.36 -12.53
N GLY A 26 8.79 1.64 -12.00
CA GLY A 26 7.65 2.13 -12.78
C GLY A 26 7.95 3.44 -13.50
N ALA A 27 8.61 4.39 -12.84
CA ALA A 27 9.00 5.66 -13.42
C ALA A 27 10.08 5.51 -14.51
N LEU A 28 11.01 4.55 -14.36
CA LEU A 28 12.05 4.27 -15.35
C LEU A 28 11.52 3.53 -16.59
N LEU A 29 10.60 2.56 -16.37
CA LEU A 29 10.05 1.76 -17.48
C LEU A 29 8.95 2.48 -18.25
N PHE A 30 8.16 3.31 -17.55
CA PHE A 30 7.01 4.01 -18.11
C PHE A 30 7.07 5.50 -17.74
N PRO A 31 7.90 6.31 -18.44
CA PRO A 31 8.04 7.72 -18.13
C PRO A 31 6.81 8.53 -18.61
N PHE A 32 5.71 8.42 -17.88
CA PHE A 32 4.52 9.25 -18.08
C PHE A 32 4.71 10.63 -17.43
N GLY A 33 5.50 11.51 -18.05
CA GLY A 33 5.79 12.87 -17.57
C GLY A 33 7.12 13.00 -16.84
N ALA A 34 7.38 14.19 -16.29
CA ALA A 34 8.59 14.46 -15.52
C ALA A 34 8.58 13.68 -14.20
N TYR A 35 9.56 12.78 -14.03
CA TYR A 35 9.73 12.09 -12.75
C TYR A 35 10.08 13.10 -11.65
N PHE A 36 9.41 12.98 -10.53
CA PHE A 36 9.67 13.76 -9.35
C PHE A 36 9.83 12.86 -8.11
N VAL A 37 10.94 13.00 -7.41
CA VAL A 37 11.29 12.18 -6.23
C VAL A 37 10.21 12.17 -5.15
N GLY A 38 9.41 13.24 -5.06
CA GLY A 38 8.28 13.34 -4.14
C GLY A 38 7.25 12.22 -4.31
N TYR A 39 7.02 11.73 -5.52
CA TYR A 39 6.10 10.60 -5.74
C TYR A 39 6.62 9.31 -5.11
N THR A 40 7.93 9.07 -5.19
CA THR A 40 8.56 7.92 -4.52
C THR A 40 8.47 8.04 -3.00
N ILE A 41 8.62 9.23 -2.44
CA ILE A 41 8.41 9.46 -1.00
C ILE A 41 6.96 9.12 -0.62
N SER A 42 5.99 9.56 -1.39
CA SER A 42 4.57 9.21 -1.18
C SER A 42 4.32 7.70 -1.27
N ALA A 43 4.98 7.00 -2.21
CA ALA A 43 4.89 5.55 -2.35
C ALA A 43 5.48 4.83 -1.13
N VAL A 44 6.63 5.26 -0.64
CA VAL A 44 7.29 4.74 0.58
C VAL A 44 6.38 4.92 1.80
N ILE A 45 5.81 6.12 1.99
CA ILE A 45 4.90 6.41 3.10
C ILE A 45 3.62 5.55 2.99
N SER A 46 3.06 5.39 1.79
CA SER A 46 1.89 4.53 1.60
C SER A 46 2.20 3.07 1.90
N GLY A 47 3.38 2.57 1.50
CA GLY A 47 3.85 1.24 1.85
C GLY A 47 3.99 1.03 3.37
N LEU A 48 4.51 2.03 4.07
CA LEU A 48 4.61 2.01 5.54
C LEU A 48 3.22 1.95 6.20
N ILE A 49 2.28 2.80 5.76
CA ILE A 49 0.91 2.82 6.30
C ILE A 49 0.24 1.45 6.07
N TYR A 50 0.27 0.93 4.85
CA TYR A 50 -0.28 -0.40 4.59
C TYR A 50 0.39 -1.48 5.43
N GLY A 51 1.71 -1.45 5.55
CA GLY A 51 2.46 -2.39 6.38
C GLY A 51 2.06 -2.36 7.84
N LEU A 52 1.90 -1.18 8.44
CA LEU A 52 1.51 -1.04 9.84
C LEU A 52 0.08 -1.55 10.12
N PHE A 53 -0.85 -1.31 9.20
CA PHE A 53 -2.26 -1.67 9.39
C PHE A 53 -2.59 -3.10 8.97
N LEU A 54 -1.96 -3.62 7.92
CA LEU A 54 -2.29 -4.92 7.34
C LEU A 54 -1.35 -6.05 7.78
N TYR A 55 -0.19 -5.75 8.38
CA TYR A 55 0.74 -6.78 8.81
C TYR A 55 0.12 -7.74 9.82
N ARG A 56 0.21 -9.02 9.52
CA ARG A 56 -0.48 -10.07 10.24
C ARG A 56 0.46 -10.88 11.11
N LYS A 57 0.79 -10.33 12.30
CA LYS A 57 1.44 -11.10 13.39
C LYS A 57 0.49 -11.99 14.20
N LYS A 58 -0.84 -11.73 14.12
CA LYS A 58 -1.89 -12.49 14.84
C LYS A 58 -3.07 -12.75 13.93
N GLU A 59 -3.78 -13.84 14.16
CA GLU A 59 -5.05 -14.12 13.48
C GLU A 59 -6.08 -13.05 13.84
N PHE A 60 -6.43 -12.22 12.86
CA PHE A 60 -7.53 -11.28 13.00
C PHE A 60 -8.81 -11.90 12.47
N SER A 61 -9.93 -11.63 13.16
CA SER A 61 -11.25 -11.92 12.61
C SER A 61 -11.43 -11.23 11.26
N ASN A 62 -12.16 -11.86 10.34
CA ASN A 62 -12.41 -11.33 8.99
C ASN A 62 -12.95 -9.89 9.01
N LYS A 63 -13.82 -9.57 9.98
CA LYS A 63 -14.38 -8.22 10.15
C LYS A 63 -13.30 -7.19 10.51
N SER A 64 -12.40 -7.54 11.44
CA SER A 64 -11.29 -6.66 11.84
C SER A 64 -10.30 -6.42 10.71
N PHE A 65 -10.05 -7.43 9.87
CA PHE A 65 -9.18 -7.29 8.72
C PHE A 65 -9.75 -6.32 7.67
N ILE A 66 -11.02 -6.48 7.33
CA ILE A 66 -11.72 -5.59 6.38
C ILE A 66 -11.72 -4.15 6.90
N LEU A 67 -12.01 -3.95 8.19
CA LEU A 67 -12.00 -2.63 8.79
C LEU A 67 -10.61 -1.97 8.71
N ARG A 68 -9.55 -2.70 9.03
CA ARG A 68 -8.16 -2.22 8.91
C ARG A 68 -7.77 -1.92 7.47
N LEU A 69 -8.22 -2.74 6.53
CA LEU A 69 -8.00 -2.55 5.10
C LEU A 69 -8.66 -1.25 4.61
N ILE A 70 -9.91 -1.02 4.96
CA ILE A 70 -10.64 0.22 4.63
C ILE A 70 -9.94 1.42 5.28
N LEU A 71 -9.63 1.33 6.57
CA LEU A 71 -9.00 2.42 7.31
C LEU A 71 -7.61 2.78 6.74
N SER A 72 -6.76 1.80 6.47
CA SER A 72 -5.45 2.03 5.86
C SER A 72 -5.57 2.66 4.47
N THR A 73 -6.51 2.21 3.65
CA THR A 73 -6.76 2.76 2.32
C THR A 73 -7.25 4.20 2.39
N LEU A 74 -8.14 4.52 3.34
CA LEU A 74 -8.61 5.90 3.58
C LEU A 74 -7.46 6.81 4.04
N ILE A 75 -6.62 6.35 4.96
CA ILE A 75 -5.45 7.13 5.43
C ILE A 75 -4.48 7.39 4.28
N VAL A 76 -4.16 6.38 3.49
CA VAL A 76 -3.30 6.56 2.30
C VAL A 76 -3.93 7.51 1.29
N LEU A 77 -5.25 7.44 1.08
CA LEU A 77 -5.96 8.36 0.21
C LEU A 77 -5.80 9.81 0.69
N ILE A 78 -6.04 10.06 1.97
CA ILE A 78 -5.97 11.42 2.52
C ILE A 78 -4.53 11.92 2.56
N VAL A 79 -3.61 11.14 3.16
CA VAL A 79 -2.23 11.58 3.39
C VAL A 79 -1.42 11.59 2.11
N CYS A 80 -1.38 10.46 1.38
CA CYS A 80 -0.52 10.34 0.22
C CYS A 80 -1.13 10.96 -1.03
N ASN A 81 -2.40 10.70 -1.31
CA ASN A 81 -3.02 11.15 -2.56
C ASN A 81 -3.55 12.58 -2.47
N CYS A 82 -4.20 12.97 -1.38
CA CYS A 82 -4.73 14.34 -1.25
C CYS A 82 -3.65 15.33 -0.82
N LEU A 83 -2.88 15.05 0.24
CA LEU A 83 -1.90 16.01 0.75
C LEU A 83 -0.59 15.95 -0.06
N LEU A 84 0.16 14.86 0.05
CA LEU A 84 1.50 14.79 -0.55
C LEU A 84 1.49 14.94 -2.06
N ASN A 85 0.72 14.15 -2.78
CA ASN A 85 0.70 14.24 -4.25
C ASN A 85 0.19 15.57 -4.76
N THR A 86 -0.70 16.23 -4.04
CA THR A 86 -1.18 17.57 -4.39
C THR A 86 -0.08 18.61 -4.25
N ILE A 87 0.71 18.55 -3.16
CA ILE A 87 1.88 19.41 -2.94
C ILE A 87 2.91 19.19 -4.06
N TRP A 88 3.20 17.92 -4.39
CA TRP A 88 4.18 17.61 -5.44
C TRP A 88 3.77 18.12 -6.81
N ILE A 89 2.48 18.03 -7.16
CA ILE A 89 1.97 18.58 -8.42
C ILE A 89 2.08 20.09 -8.43
N TYR A 90 1.70 20.75 -7.34
CA TYR A 90 1.83 22.20 -7.24
C TYR A 90 3.29 22.66 -7.43
N ILE A 91 4.27 21.95 -6.87
CA ILE A 91 5.68 22.26 -7.04
C ILE A 91 6.14 22.04 -8.49
N THR A 92 5.62 21.00 -9.15
CA THR A 92 6.10 20.56 -10.48
C THR A 92 5.43 21.32 -11.61
N THR A 93 4.11 21.53 -11.55
CA THR A 93 3.34 22.09 -12.68
C THR A 93 2.90 23.52 -12.44
N LYS A 94 2.89 24.00 -11.20
CA LYS A 94 2.34 25.31 -10.78
C LYS A 94 0.89 25.54 -11.26
N GLU A 95 0.21 24.50 -11.70
CA GLU A 95 -1.18 24.60 -12.14
C GLU A 95 -2.14 24.71 -10.96
N ALA A 96 -3.33 25.23 -11.24
CA ALA A 96 -4.37 25.44 -10.22
C ALA A 96 -4.77 24.12 -9.57
N LEU A 97 -4.45 23.96 -8.30
CA LEU A 97 -4.77 22.80 -7.44
C LEU A 97 -6.24 22.40 -7.53
N PHE A 98 -7.12 23.39 -7.61
CA PHE A 98 -8.57 23.20 -7.66
C PHE A 98 -9.07 22.51 -8.94
N ALA A 99 -8.33 22.55 -10.04
CA ALA A 99 -8.71 21.90 -11.29
C ALA A 99 -8.41 20.39 -11.27
N ILE A 100 -7.34 19.98 -10.58
CA ILE A 100 -6.83 18.59 -10.58
C ILE A 100 -7.42 17.76 -9.44
N LEU A 101 -7.68 18.38 -8.28
CA LEU A 101 -8.20 17.72 -7.09
C LEU A 101 -9.51 16.93 -7.29
N PRO A 102 -10.57 17.49 -7.91
CA PRO A 102 -11.83 16.78 -8.06
C PRO A 102 -11.71 15.51 -8.88
N THR A 103 -10.98 15.57 -9.98
CA THR A 103 -10.78 14.44 -10.90
C THR A 103 -10.02 13.30 -10.21
N ARG A 104 -9.02 13.64 -9.39
CA ARG A 104 -8.25 12.65 -8.63
C ARG A 104 -9.04 12.03 -7.50
N LEU A 105 -9.81 12.82 -6.76
CA LEU A 105 -10.67 12.33 -5.70
C LEU A 105 -11.73 11.38 -6.26
N LEU A 106 -12.37 11.76 -7.38
CA LEU A 106 -13.38 10.92 -8.03
C LEU A 106 -12.78 9.58 -8.49
N LYS A 107 -11.62 9.62 -9.15
CA LYS A 107 -10.89 8.41 -9.55
C LYS A 107 -10.56 7.53 -8.35
N GLN A 108 -10.08 8.10 -7.26
CA GLN A 108 -9.70 7.36 -6.07
C GLN A 108 -10.91 6.77 -5.34
N LEU A 109 -12.02 7.49 -5.28
CA LEU A 109 -13.29 6.99 -4.73
C LEU A 109 -13.81 5.76 -5.50
N ILE A 110 -13.70 5.77 -6.81
CA ILE A 110 -14.09 4.63 -7.65
C ILE A 110 -13.12 3.45 -7.45
N MET A 111 -11.83 3.75 -7.32
CA MET A 111 -10.80 2.70 -7.14
C MET A 111 -10.80 2.07 -5.74
N LEU A 112 -11.26 2.77 -4.71
CA LEU A 112 -11.30 2.29 -3.33
C LEU A 112 -12.07 0.97 -3.17
N PRO A 113 -13.33 0.85 -3.61
CA PRO A 113 -14.06 -0.42 -3.48
C PRO A 113 -13.42 -1.53 -4.29
N ILE A 114 -12.87 -1.23 -5.47
CA ILE A 114 -12.17 -2.21 -6.31
C ILE A 114 -10.93 -2.75 -5.58
N GLN A 115 -10.15 -1.89 -4.95
CA GLN A 115 -8.97 -2.28 -4.19
C GLN A 115 -9.35 -3.14 -2.97
N VAL A 116 -10.35 -2.73 -2.20
CA VAL A 116 -10.81 -3.46 -1.01
C VAL A 116 -11.31 -4.86 -1.40
N VAL A 117 -12.15 -4.96 -2.42
CA VAL A 117 -12.69 -6.25 -2.90
C VAL A 117 -11.59 -7.15 -3.42
N SER A 118 -10.68 -6.61 -4.24
CA SER A 118 -9.57 -7.39 -4.82
C SER A 118 -8.67 -7.97 -3.72
N ILE A 119 -8.28 -7.17 -2.74
CA ILE A 119 -7.42 -7.63 -1.63
C ILE A 119 -8.16 -8.62 -0.74
N TYR A 120 -9.45 -8.44 -0.50
CA TYR A 120 -10.25 -9.39 0.26
C TYR A 120 -10.27 -10.78 -0.41
N PHE A 121 -10.47 -10.83 -1.73
CA PHE A 121 -10.44 -12.11 -2.47
C PHE A 121 -9.05 -12.74 -2.46
N ILE A 122 -8.00 -11.96 -2.58
CA ILE A 122 -6.61 -12.45 -2.50
C ILE A 122 -6.31 -12.99 -1.11
N ASP A 123 -6.67 -12.29 -0.04
CA ASP A 123 -6.50 -12.76 1.34
C ASP A 123 -7.25 -14.07 1.59
N LEU A 124 -8.47 -14.18 1.08
CA LEU A 124 -9.25 -15.41 1.17
C LEU A 124 -8.57 -16.58 0.44
N GLY A 125 -7.99 -16.32 -0.73
CA GLY A 125 -7.20 -17.30 -1.49
C GLY A 125 -5.95 -17.75 -0.74
N LEU A 126 -5.19 -16.80 -0.17
CA LEU A 126 -3.99 -17.10 0.62
C LEU A 126 -4.28 -17.93 1.87
N ARG A 127 -5.42 -17.67 2.53
CA ARG A 127 -5.88 -18.51 3.66
C ARG A 127 -6.19 -19.94 3.24
N LYS A 128 -6.88 -20.11 2.11
CA LYS A 128 -7.20 -21.45 1.59
C LYS A 128 -5.95 -22.27 1.22
N LEU A 129 -4.90 -21.59 0.74
CA LEU A 129 -3.63 -22.21 0.36
C LEU A 129 -2.70 -22.47 1.56
N LYS A 130 -3.13 -22.21 2.81
CA LYS A 130 -2.33 -22.36 4.04
C LYS A 130 -0.98 -21.64 3.99
N VAL A 131 -0.84 -20.62 3.14
CA VAL A 131 0.41 -19.85 3.01
C VAL A 131 0.80 -19.18 4.33
N TYR A 132 -0.18 -18.77 5.12
CA TYR A 132 0.04 -18.17 6.45
C TYR A 132 0.61 -19.18 7.45
N ASP A 133 0.21 -20.45 7.40
CA ASP A 133 0.72 -21.49 8.29
C ASP A 133 2.20 -21.74 8.00
N SER A 134 2.58 -21.82 6.71
CA SER A 134 3.98 -22.00 6.29
C SER A 134 4.89 -20.82 6.64
N LEU A 135 4.37 -19.58 6.60
CA LEU A 135 5.14 -18.41 7.00
C LEU A 135 5.36 -18.38 8.51
N LYS A 136 4.37 -18.77 9.29
CA LYS A 136 4.44 -18.84 10.75
C LYS A 136 5.42 -19.92 11.23
N GLU A 137 5.47 -21.07 10.55
CA GLU A 137 6.43 -22.13 10.83
C GLU A 137 7.87 -21.67 10.58
N LYS A 138 8.10 -20.90 9.50
CA LYS A 138 9.43 -20.35 9.21
C LYS A 138 9.87 -19.31 10.23
N GLU A 139 9.00 -18.39 10.64
CA GLU A 139 9.33 -17.39 11.67
C GLU A 139 9.67 -18.06 13.02
N MET A 140 8.93 -19.11 13.40
CA MET A 140 9.25 -19.86 14.65
C MET A 140 10.60 -20.60 14.56
N GLN A 141 10.96 -21.13 13.38
CA GLN A 141 12.25 -21.77 13.16
C GLN A 141 13.42 -20.78 13.20
N ASP A 142 13.23 -19.57 12.67
CA ASP A 142 14.25 -18.52 12.68
C ASP A 142 14.47 -17.96 14.09
N ASP A 143 13.42 -17.83 14.90
CA ASP A 143 13.53 -17.40 16.31
C ASP A 143 14.21 -18.48 17.19
N ASP A 144 14.00 -19.75 16.89
CA ASP A 144 14.62 -20.87 17.64
C ASP A 144 16.11 -21.06 17.28
N ASN A 145 16.50 -20.71 16.06
CA ASN A 145 17.89 -20.74 15.61
C ASN A 145 18.71 -19.50 16.03
N SER A 146 18.07 -18.46 16.52
CA SER A 146 18.72 -17.21 16.94
C SER A 146 18.99 -17.13 18.47
N ASN A 147 18.54 -18.13 19.24
CA ASN A 147 18.81 -18.30 20.67
C ASN A 147 19.85 -19.40 20.90
#